data_9227c0a5803b41ce5916a6971532ef07
#
_entry.id   9227c0a5803b41ce5916a6971532ef07
#
_cell.length_a   1.000
_cell.length_b   1.000
_cell.length_c   1.000
_cell.angle_alpha   90.00
_cell.angle_beta   90.00
_cell.angle_gamma   90.00
#
_symmetry.space_group_name_H-M   'P 1'
#
loop_
_entity.id
_entity.type
_entity.pdbx_description
1 polymer ?
#
loop_
_entity_poly.entity_id
_entity_poly.type
_entity_poly.pdbx_seq_one_letter_code
_entity_poly.pdbx_strand_id
1 'polypeptide(L)'
;MKQLVDKEIVIVAGPSASGKSHLLQQLMTKKTNTFRDTIYRALNIDPQKPRSCIAIGALAKLKKKPEHSNKLKKEIIFIHFDTTSRRQNKKRKILLSIAKNCKNIKALTLHTDFETWRSRMKERVESNSEKIPLNNALEIYNLSKYIPFFAKRRYNLIYQNWDLLIKDIDLDAQLLLKNDEIPFKSKK
;
A
#
# COMPACT_ATOMS: atom_id res chain seq x y z
N MET A 1 -11.49 -14.76 -6.96
CA MET A 1 -10.80 -14.95 -5.65
C MET A 1 -10.20 -16.35 -5.49
N LYS A 2 -10.79 -17.41 -6.07
CA LYS A 2 -10.23 -18.78 -6.07
C LYS A 2 -8.74 -18.85 -6.47
N GLN A 3 -8.26 -17.98 -7.36
CA GLN A 3 -6.85 -17.93 -7.80
C GLN A 3 -5.87 -17.42 -6.73
N LEU A 4 -6.34 -16.95 -5.58
CA LEU A 4 -5.50 -16.41 -4.51
C LEU A 4 -5.39 -17.34 -3.29
N VAL A 5 -6.13 -18.47 -3.27
CA VAL A 5 -6.26 -19.34 -2.08
C VAL A 5 -4.90 -19.85 -1.58
N ASP A 6 -4.06 -20.31 -2.52
CA ASP A 6 -2.75 -20.92 -2.22
C ASP A 6 -1.58 -19.92 -2.38
N LYS A 7 -1.88 -18.61 -2.37
CA LYS A 7 -0.88 -17.58 -2.57
C LYS A 7 -0.47 -16.93 -1.25
N GLU A 8 0.77 -16.50 -1.21
CA GLU A 8 1.27 -15.63 -0.16
C GLU A 8 0.90 -14.19 -0.50
N ILE A 9 0.06 -13.57 0.31
CA ILE A 9 -0.48 -12.24 0.07
C ILE A 9 0.20 -11.23 0.99
N VAL A 10 0.79 -10.19 0.42
CA VAL A 10 1.39 -9.09 1.17
C VAL A 10 0.63 -7.80 0.86
N ILE A 11 -0.10 -7.28 1.85
CA ILE A 11 -0.85 -6.04 1.70
C ILE A 11 0.07 -4.87 2.03
N VAL A 12 0.38 -4.02 1.04
CA VAL A 12 1.18 -2.82 1.23
C VAL A 12 0.25 -1.61 1.30
N ALA A 13 0.04 -1.13 2.51
CA ALA A 13 -0.93 -0.09 2.83
C ALA A 13 -0.28 1.25 3.20
N GLY A 14 -1.03 2.33 3.01
CA GLY A 14 -0.66 3.69 3.39
C GLY A 14 -1.42 4.73 2.55
N PRO A 15 -1.40 6.02 2.91
CA PRO A 15 -2.07 7.08 2.17
C PRO A 15 -1.41 7.34 0.80
N SER A 16 -2.13 7.98 -0.11
CA SER A 16 -1.50 8.54 -1.32
C SER A 16 -0.35 9.46 -0.93
N ALA A 17 0.71 9.49 -1.73
CA ALA A 17 1.95 10.24 -1.45
C ALA A 17 2.80 9.73 -0.27
N SER A 18 2.46 8.60 0.38
CA SER A 18 3.30 8.04 1.45
C SER A 18 4.61 7.39 0.98
N GLY A 19 4.80 7.16 -0.32
CA GLY A 19 5.99 6.48 -0.85
C GLY A 19 5.78 4.99 -1.19
N LYS A 20 4.57 4.44 -1.08
CA LYS A 20 4.26 3.02 -1.38
C LYS A 20 4.77 2.52 -2.72
N SER A 21 4.66 3.34 -3.78
CA SER A 21 5.13 2.92 -5.12
C SER A 21 6.64 2.75 -5.14
N HIS A 22 7.38 3.62 -4.45
CA HIS A 22 8.83 3.50 -4.31
C HIS A 22 9.20 2.25 -3.49
N LEU A 23 8.54 2.06 -2.34
CA LEU A 23 8.71 0.85 -1.52
C LEU A 23 8.47 -0.43 -2.34
N LEU A 24 7.36 -0.50 -3.06
CA LEU A 24 7.04 -1.64 -3.91
C LEU A 24 8.09 -1.87 -5.00
N GLN A 25 8.64 -0.81 -5.58
CA GLN A 25 9.72 -0.91 -6.56
C GLN A 25 10.97 -1.55 -5.94
N GLN A 26 11.34 -1.17 -4.70
CA GLN A 26 12.44 -1.79 -3.96
C GLN A 26 12.17 -3.26 -3.67
N LEU A 27 10.98 -3.60 -3.19
CA LEU A 27 10.59 -4.98 -2.88
C LEU A 27 10.49 -5.87 -4.12
N MET A 28 10.13 -5.30 -5.27
CA MET A 28 9.99 -6.04 -6.53
C MET A 28 11.31 -6.20 -7.30
N THR A 29 12.37 -5.48 -6.91
CA THR A 29 13.67 -5.62 -7.61
C THR A 29 14.21 -7.03 -7.47
N LYS A 30 14.88 -7.52 -8.54
CA LYS A 30 15.59 -8.80 -8.51
C LYS A 30 16.95 -8.68 -7.81
N LYS A 31 17.55 -7.47 -7.82
CA LYS A 31 18.82 -7.22 -7.15
C LYS A 31 18.62 -7.35 -5.64
N THR A 32 19.48 -8.12 -5.00
CA THR A 32 19.54 -8.21 -3.54
C THR A 32 19.94 -6.86 -2.97
N ASN A 33 19.31 -6.44 -1.89
CA ASN A 33 19.73 -5.32 -1.08
C ASN A 33 19.30 -5.55 0.36
N THR A 34 20.10 -5.06 1.28
CA THR A 34 19.92 -5.28 2.73
C THR A 34 18.53 -4.83 3.20
N PHE A 35 18.04 -3.70 2.71
CA PHE A 35 16.73 -3.18 3.08
C PHE A 35 15.59 -4.14 2.69
N ARG A 36 15.57 -4.60 1.42
CA ARG A 36 14.57 -5.57 0.95
C ARG A 36 14.64 -6.86 1.76
N ASP A 37 15.84 -7.37 1.98
CA ASP A 37 16.04 -8.65 2.64
C ASP A 37 15.66 -8.59 4.13
N THR A 38 15.84 -7.43 4.78
CA THR A 38 15.33 -7.17 6.13
C THR A 38 13.80 -7.23 6.19
N ILE A 39 13.12 -6.56 5.25
CA ILE A 39 11.65 -6.60 5.19
C ILE A 39 11.15 -8.01 4.90
N TYR A 40 11.81 -8.74 3.99
CA TYR A 40 11.41 -10.10 3.65
C TYR A 40 11.56 -11.03 4.84
N ARG A 41 12.66 -10.94 5.60
CA ARG A 41 12.82 -11.68 6.85
C ARG A 41 11.76 -11.33 7.88
N ALA A 42 11.51 -10.03 8.11
CA ALA A 42 10.51 -9.57 9.07
C ALA A 42 9.08 -10.01 8.73
N LEU A 43 8.79 -10.19 7.44
CA LEU A 43 7.50 -10.68 6.94
C LEU A 43 7.51 -12.21 6.66
N ASN A 44 8.59 -12.90 6.97
CA ASN A 44 8.75 -14.33 6.68
C ASN A 44 8.45 -14.66 5.21
N ILE A 45 9.08 -13.92 4.27
CA ILE A 45 8.93 -14.05 2.83
C ILE A 45 10.18 -14.69 2.25
N ASP A 46 10.00 -15.74 1.44
CA ASP A 46 11.10 -16.32 0.66
C ASP A 46 11.50 -15.41 -0.51
N PRO A 47 12.74 -14.87 -0.53
CA PRO A 47 13.19 -13.97 -1.59
C PRO A 47 13.33 -14.65 -2.96
N GLN A 48 13.36 -15.97 -3.04
CA GLN A 48 13.50 -16.72 -4.29
C GLN A 48 12.17 -16.92 -5.02
N LYS A 49 11.05 -16.87 -4.29
CA LYS A 49 9.74 -17.10 -4.89
C LYS A 49 9.36 -16.04 -5.93
N PRO A 50 8.72 -16.46 -7.04
CA PRO A 50 8.19 -15.54 -8.05
C PRO A 50 7.12 -14.63 -7.45
N ARG A 51 7.23 -13.33 -7.72
CA ARG A 51 6.37 -12.30 -7.14
C ARG A 51 5.79 -11.35 -8.18
N SER A 52 4.66 -10.75 -7.82
CA SER A 52 4.00 -9.72 -8.64
C SER A 52 3.36 -8.67 -7.75
N CYS A 53 2.97 -7.54 -8.33
CA CYS A 53 2.25 -6.48 -7.65
C CYS A 53 0.96 -6.14 -8.39
N ILE A 54 -0.12 -5.94 -7.65
CA ILE A 54 -1.43 -5.56 -8.18
C ILE A 54 -2.12 -4.55 -7.26
N ALA A 55 -2.77 -3.54 -7.83
CA ALA A 55 -3.61 -2.65 -7.04
C ALA A 55 -4.91 -3.36 -6.62
N ILE A 56 -5.35 -3.20 -5.36
CA ILE A 56 -6.56 -3.85 -4.86
C ILE A 56 -7.80 -3.53 -5.70
N GLY A 57 -7.89 -2.33 -6.25
CA GLY A 57 -9.00 -1.95 -7.14
C GLY A 57 -9.02 -2.71 -8.47
N ALA A 58 -7.88 -3.22 -8.92
CA ALA A 58 -7.77 -4.03 -10.12
C ALA A 58 -8.27 -5.46 -9.92
N LEU A 59 -8.20 -5.99 -8.69
CA LEU A 59 -8.73 -7.32 -8.36
C LEU A 59 -10.23 -7.44 -8.66
N ALA A 60 -10.99 -6.35 -8.50
CA ALA A 60 -12.41 -6.33 -8.83
C ALA A 60 -12.69 -6.38 -10.35
N LYS A 61 -11.66 -6.17 -11.17
CA LYS A 61 -11.77 -6.12 -12.64
C LYS A 61 -11.05 -7.28 -13.34
N LEU A 62 -10.62 -8.30 -12.58
CA LEU A 62 -9.81 -9.41 -13.09
C LEU A 62 -10.36 -10.09 -14.34
N LYS A 63 -11.70 -10.30 -14.37
CA LYS A 63 -12.37 -10.94 -15.52
C LYS A 63 -12.24 -10.14 -16.83
N LYS A 64 -11.91 -8.82 -16.72
CA LYS A 64 -11.85 -7.89 -17.85
C LYS A 64 -10.41 -7.54 -18.30
N LYS A 65 -9.39 -8.04 -17.59
CA LYS A 65 -7.99 -7.66 -17.80
C LYS A 65 -7.07 -8.88 -17.75
N PRO A 66 -6.76 -9.49 -18.91
CA PRO A 66 -5.91 -10.70 -19.00
C PRO A 66 -4.53 -10.54 -18.36
N GLU A 67 -3.92 -9.36 -18.45
CA GLU A 67 -2.61 -9.06 -17.86
C GLU A 67 -2.60 -9.23 -16.33
N HIS A 68 -3.73 -9.00 -15.67
CA HIS A 68 -3.84 -9.23 -14.23
C HIS A 68 -3.87 -10.72 -13.88
N SER A 69 -4.42 -11.56 -14.76
CA SER A 69 -4.41 -13.01 -14.57
C SER A 69 -2.99 -13.56 -14.52
N ASN A 70 -2.08 -13.08 -15.39
CA ASN A 70 -0.66 -13.49 -15.35
C ASN A 70 0.05 -13.08 -14.07
N LYS A 71 -0.29 -11.91 -13.49
CA LYS A 71 0.24 -11.48 -12.20
C LYS A 71 -0.20 -12.42 -11.07
N LEU A 72 -1.42 -12.93 -11.12
CA LEU A 72 -1.97 -13.86 -10.13
C LEU A 72 -1.42 -15.28 -10.22
N LYS A 73 -0.66 -15.62 -11.26
CA LYS A 73 0.05 -16.91 -11.37
C LYS A 73 1.28 -16.97 -10.47
N LYS A 74 1.79 -15.82 -9.97
CA LYS A 74 2.95 -15.77 -9.09
C LYS A 74 2.61 -16.31 -7.68
N GLU A 75 3.63 -16.79 -6.96
CA GLU A 75 3.46 -17.35 -5.62
C GLU A 75 3.23 -16.27 -4.57
N ILE A 76 3.96 -15.15 -4.68
CA ILE A 76 3.82 -13.99 -3.80
C ILE A 76 3.13 -12.85 -4.56
N ILE A 77 2.08 -12.30 -3.96
CA ILE A 77 1.31 -11.20 -4.54
C ILE A 77 1.29 -10.02 -3.60
N PHE A 78 2.01 -8.96 -3.96
CA PHE A 78 1.92 -7.68 -3.29
C PHE A 78 0.66 -6.94 -3.71
N ILE A 79 -0.21 -6.62 -2.76
CA ILE A 79 -1.44 -5.87 -3.01
C ILE A 79 -1.24 -4.41 -2.58
N HIS A 80 -1.20 -3.50 -3.55
CA HIS A 80 -1.15 -2.07 -3.29
C HIS A 80 -2.50 -1.57 -2.78
N PHE A 81 -2.55 -1.13 -1.50
CA PHE A 81 -3.74 -0.61 -0.85
C PHE A 81 -3.56 0.88 -0.51
N ASP A 82 -4.29 1.75 -1.19
CA ASP A 82 -4.34 3.18 -0.89
C ASP A 82 -5.42 3.46 0.16
N THR A 83 -5.01 3.85 1.37
CA THR A 83 -5.88 4.12 2.51
C THR A 83 -6.65 5.44 2.39
N THR A 84 -6.31 6.31 1.43
CA THR A 84 -7.03 7.58 1.14
C THR A 84 -8.05 7.48 0.01
N SER A 85 -8.23 6.31 -0.58
CA SER A 85 -9.15 6.16 -1.72
C SER A 85 -10.60 6.47 -1.35
N ARG A 86 -11.30 7.23 -2.21
CA ARG A 86 -12.75 7.48 -2.05
C ARG A 86 -13.61 6.21 -2.04
N ARG A 87 -13.14 5.10 -2.62
CA ARG A 87 -13.87 3.82 -2.68
C ARG A 87 -13.46 2.88 -1.56
N GLN A 88 -13.23 3.37 -0.35
CA GLN A 88 -12.75 2.57 0.79
C GLN A 88 -13.67 1.37 1.08
N ASN A 89 -14.98 1.57 1.18
CA ASN A 89 -15.91 0.47 1.49
C ASN A 89 -15.84 -0.68 0.48
N LYS A 90 -15.69 -0.36 -0.82
CA LYS A 90 -15.52 -1.40 -1.85
C LYS A 90 -14.18 -2.13 -1.68
N LYS A 91 -13.11 -1.40 -1.43
CA LYS A 91 -11.77 -1.97 -1.22
C LYS A 91 -11.70 -2.81 0.04
N ARG A 92 -12.32 -2.35 1.14
CA ARG A 92 -12.48 -3.11 2.39
C ARG A 92 -13.17 -4.45 2.14
N LYS A 93 -14.31 -4.47 1.43
CA LYS A 93 -15.01 -5.71 1.08
C LYS A 93 -14.14 -6.68 0.28
N ILE A 94 -13.34 -6.18 -0.67
CA ILE A 94 -12.40 -7.00 -1.44
C ILE A 94 -11.34 -7.57 -0.53
N LEU A 95 -10.76 -6.76 0.36
CA LEU A 95 -9.71 -7.19 1.27
C LEU A 95 -10.21 -8.27 2.25
N LEU A 96 -11.37 -8.06 2.88
CA LEU A 96 -11.98 -9.05 3.76
C LEU A 96 -12.35 -10.34 3.02
N SER A 97 -12.75 -10.25 1.75
CA SER A 97 -12.99 -11.45 0.94
C SER A 97 -11.70 -12.19 0.59
N ILE A 98 -10.57 -11.50 0.42
CA ILE A 98 -9.25 -12.14 0.30
C ILE A 98 -8.91 -12.85 1.60
N ALA A 99 -9.04 -12.16 2.73
CA ALA A 99 -8.73 -12.66 4.05
C ALA A 99 -9.49 -13.95 4.40
N LYS A 100 -10.76 -14.02 4.04
CA LYS A 100 -11.57 -15.23 4.24
C LYS A 100 -11.14 -16.45 3.41
N ASN A 101 -10.40 -16.25 2.33
CA ASN A 101 -10.07 -17.31 1.38
C ASN A 101 -8.57 -17.62 1.27
N CYS A 102 -7.71 -16.83 1.90
CA CYS A 102 -6.26 -17.00 1.86
C CYS A 102 -5.75 -17.27 3.28
N LYS A 103 -4.84 -18.21 3.42
CA LYS A 103 -4.27 -18.55 4.71
C LYS A 103 -3.02 -17.75 5.05
N ASN A 104 -2.21 -17.41 4.04
CA ASN A 104 -0.93 -16.72 4.22
C ASN A 104 -1.07 -15.23 3.87
N ILE A 105 -1.50 -14.42 4.81
CA ILE A 105 -1.68 -12.98 4.62
C ILE A 105 -0.77 -12.21 5.55
N LYS A 106 -0.06 -11.24 5.00
CA LYS A 106 0.84 -10.35 5.71
C LYS A 106 0.48 -8.90 5.43
N ALA A 107 0.71 -8.02 6.37
CA ALA A 107 0.49 -6.58 6.20
C ALA A 107 1.79 -5.80 6.38
N LEU A 108 2.06 -4.93 5.42
CA LEU A 108 3.13 -3.94 5.47
C LEU A 108 2.50 -2.55 5.42
N THR A 109 2.46 -1.89 6.56
CA THR A 109 1.92 -0.53 6.67
C THR A 109 3.04 0.48 6.55
N LEU A 110 2.94 1.37 5.56
CA LEU A 110 3.87 2.48 5.41
C LEU A 110 3.30 3.72 6.12
N HIS A 111 3.92 4.07 7.23
CA HIS A 111 3.61 5.27 7.98
C HIS A 111 4.48 6.43 7.51
N THR A 112 3.84 7.57 7.25
CA THR A 112 4.49 8.85 6.95
C THR A 112 3.90 9.88 7.89
N ASP A 113 4.72 10.69 8.53
CA ASP A 113 4.23 11.78 9.33
C ASP A 113 3.48 12.84 8.49
N PHE A 114 2.63 13.62 9.16
CA PHE A 114 1.75 14.56 8.47
C PHE A 114 2.52 15.63 7.68
N GLU A 115 3.61 16.16 8.22
CA GLU A 115 4.34 17.27 7.57
C GLU A 115 5.11 16.77 6.34
N THR A 116 5.78 15.63 6.45
CA THR A 116 6.43 14.97 5.30
C THR A 116 5.40 14.64 4.22
N TRP A 117 4.25 14.09 4.61
CA TRP A 117 3.16 13.79 3.67
C TRP A 117 2.62 15.07 3.00
N ARG A 118 2.42 16.13 3.77
CA ARG A 118 1.92 17.43 3.28
C ARG A 118 2.88 18.05 2.28
N SER A 119 4.20 18.02 2.56
CA SER A 119 5.24 18.48 1.64
C SER A 119 5.20 17.72 0.31
N ARG A 120 5.11 16.40 0.35
CA ARG A 120 5.00 15.58 -0.87
C ARG A 120 3.70 15.81 -1.65
N MET A 121 2.61 16.10 -0.96
CA MET A 121 1.36 16.47 -1.62
C MET A 121 1.50 17.84 -2.31
N LYS A 122 2.17 18.82 -1.67
CA LYS A 122 2.49 20.12 -2.25
C LYS A 122 3.28 19.95 -3.55
N GLU A 123 4.40 19.25 -3.52
CA GLU A 123 5.24 18.98 -4.69
C GLU A 123 4.44 18.36 -5.85
N ARG A 124 3.55 17.42 -5.55
CA ARG A 124 2.70 16.79 -6.58
C ARG A 124 1.69 17.73 -7.20
N VAL A 125 1.10 18.61 -6.41
CA VAL A 125 0.10 19.57 -6.88
C VAL A 125 0.79 20.66 -7.71
N GLU A 126 1.94 21.15 -7.26
CA GLU A 126 2.70 22.22 -7.93
C GLU A 126 3.37 21.74 -9.23
N SER A 127 3.78 20.47 -9.30
CA SER A 127 4.37 19.91 -10.51
C SER A 127 3.37 19.60 -11.63
N ASN A 128 2.10 19.97 -11.47
CA ASN A 128 1.01 19.66 -12.41
C ASN A 128 1.03 18.19 -12.89
N SER A 129 1.47 17.29 -12.02
CA SER A 129 1.59 15.90 -12.39
C SER A 129 0.20 15.32 -12.65
N GLU A 130 0.01 14.66 -13.80
CA GLU A 130 -1.21 13.90 -14.13
C GLU A 130 -1.63 12.90 -13.04
N LYS A 131 -0.78 12.68 -12.04
CA LYS A 131 -0.96 11.77 -10.91
C LYS A 131 -1.49 12.47 -9.66
N ILE A 132 -2.09 13.65 -9.76
CA ILE A 132 -2.76 14.27 -8.61
C ILE A 132 -3.87 13.32 -8.16
N PRO A 133 -3.81 12.80 -6.94
CA PRO A 133 -4.84 11.87 -6.48
C PRO A 133 -6.15 12.64 -6.22
N LEU A 134 -7.12 12.53 -7.11
CA LEU A 134 -8.50 12.97 -6.91
C LEU A 134 -9.19 12.09 -5.86
N ASN A 135 -8.75 12.18 -4.63
CA ASN A 135 -9.22 11.37 -3.51
C ASN A 135 -9.16 12.17 -2.20
N ASN A 136 -9.46 11.51 -1.09
CA ASN A 136 -9.40 12.12 0.23
C ASN A 136 -8.04 12.75 0.58
N ALA A 137 -6.94 12.30 -0.03
CA ALA A 137 -5.63 12.90 0.17
C ALA A 137 -5.59 14.35 -0.31
N LEU A 138 -6.13 14.64 -1.51
CA LEU A 138 -6.21 16.00 -2.02
C LEU A 138 -7.12 16.87 -1.15
N GLU A 139 -8.24 16.34 -0.69
CA GLU A 139 -9.16 17.07 0.20
C GLU A 139 -8.47 17.44 1.53
N ILE A 140 -7.75 16.51 2.15
CA ILE A 140 -7.00 16.75 3.38
C ILE A 140 -5.86 17.75 3.13
N TYR A 141 -5.15 17.64 2.00
CA TYR A 141 -4.10 18.57 1.63
C TYR A 141 -4.65 19.99 1.45
N ASN A 142 -5.76 20.16 0.73
CA ASN A 142 -6.39 21.46 0.56
C ASN A 142 -6.87 22.05 1.89
N LEU A 143 -7.48 21.22 2.75
CA LEU A 143 -7.86 21.62 4.11
C LEU A 143 -6.62 22.08 4.92
N SER A 144 -5.46 21.46 4.73
CA SER A 144 -4.24 21.81 5.46
C SER A 144 -3.69 23.20 5.16
N LYS A 145 -4.11 23.82 4.06
CA LYS A 145 -3.73 25.21 3.71
C LYS A 145 -4.43 26.24 4.60
N TYR A 146 -5.62 25.91 5.08
CA TYR A 146 -6.47 26.82 5.84
C TYR A 146 -6.59 26.44 7.31
N ILE A 147 -6.75 25.14 7.62
CA ILE A 147 -6.97 24.64 8.97
C ILE A 147 -6.07 23.40 9.22
N PRO A 148 -4.75 23.61 9.43
CA PRO A 148 -3.77 22.52 9.56
C PRO A 148 -4.11 21.52 10.65
N PHE A 149 -4.62 21.96 11.82
CA PHE A 149 -4.99 21.09 12.93
C PHE A 149 -6.06 20.07 12.54
N PHE A 150 -7.13 20.49 11.89
CA PHE A 150 -8.19 19.58 11.45
C PHE A 150 -7.71 18.67 10.33
N ALA A 151 -6.87 19.17 9.42
CA ALA A 151 -6.27 18.33 8.38
C ALA A 151 -5.40 17.22 8.98
N LYS A 152 -4.57 17.54 9.97
CA LYS A 152 -3.74 16.55 10.70
C LYS A 152 -4.61 15.51 11.40
N ARG A 153 -5.68 15.93 12.07
CA ARG A 153 -6.63 15.00 12.70
C ARG A 153 -7.28 14.06 11.68
N ARG A 154 -7.76 14.57 10.54
CA ARG A 154 -8.30 13.73 9.45
C ARG A 154 -7.26 12.79 8.85
N TYR A 155 -6.01 13.23 8.74
CA TYR A 155 -4.91 12.40 8.30
C TYR A 155 -4.65 11.23 9.25
N ASN A 156 -4.60 11.48 10.55
CA ASN A 156 -4.39 10.44 11.56
C ASN A 156 -5.54 9.41 11.58
N LEU A 157 -6.78 9.85 11.35
CA LEU A 157 -7.92 8.94 11.24
C LEU A 157 -7.78 7.92 10.08
N ILE A 158 -6.97 8.21 9.06
CA ILE A 158 -6.69 7.26 7.97
C ILE A 158 -5.97 6.04 8.51
N TYR A 159 -4.96 6.23 9.35
CA TYR A 159 -4.22 5.13 9.97
C TYR A 159 -5.06 4.39 10.99
N GLN A 160 -5.81 5.10 11.84
CA GLN A 160 -6.71 4.47 12.81
C GLN A 160 -7.76 3.58 12.11
N ASN A 161 -8.36 4.06 11.02
CA ASN A 161 -9.31 3.27 10.23
C ASN A 161 -8.65 2.05 9.54
N TRP A 162 -7.38 2.18 9.15
CA TRP A 162 -6.60 1.07 8.62
C TRP A 162 -6.31 0.05 9.72
N ASP A 163 -5.86 0.49 10.89
CA ASP A 163 -5.55 -0.38 12.02
C ASP A 163 -6.79 -1.14 12.50
N LEU A 164 -7.96 -0.49 12.52
CA LEU A 164 -9.23 -1.15 12.80
C LEU A 164 -9.58 -2.20 11.75
N LEU A 165 -9.31 -1.92 10.47
CA LEU A 165 -9.59 -2.87 9.39
C LEU A 165 -8.71 -4.11 9.47
N ILE A 166 -7.41 -3.96 9.77
CA ILE A 166 -6.50 -5.11 9.81
C ILE A 166 -6.69 -5.98 11.04
N LYS A 167 -7.28 -5.46 12.13
CA LYS A 167 -7.68 -6.27 13.29
C LYS A 167 -8.73 -7.34 12.96
N ASP A 168 -9.53 -7.11 11.91
CA ASP A 168 -10.53 -8.07 11.42
C ASP A 168 -9.91 -9.16 10.51
N ILE A 169 -8.59 -9.14 10.31
CA ILE A 169 -7.86 -10.04 9.41
C ILE A 169 -6.88 -10.86 10.23
N ASP A 170 -6.95 -12.18 10.09
CA ASP A 170 -5.93 -13.09 10.61
C ASP A 170 -4.66 -12.95 9.77
N LEU A 171 -3.62 -12.34 10.36
CA LEU A 171 -2.36 -12.03 9.70
C LEU A 171 -1.25 -12.93 10.22
N ASP A 172 -0.50 -13.57 9.32
CA ASP A 172 0.72 -14.33 9.66
C ASP A 172 1.85 -13.40 10.15
N ALA A 173 1.91 -12.18 9.61
CA ALA A 173 2.88 -11.19 10.01
C ALA A 173 2.38 -9.76 9.73
N GLN A 174 2.78 -8.84 10.59
CA GLN A 174 2.53 -7.41 10.42
C GLN A 174 3.81 -6.63 10.65
N LEU A 175 4.11 -5.72 9.71
CA LEU A 175 5.23 -4.80 9.81
C LEU A 175 4.75 -3.35 9.61
N LEU A 176 5.10 -2.48 10.54
CA LEU A 176 4.98 -1.03 10.40
C LEU A 176 6.34 -0.47 10.00
N LEU A 177 6.41 0.15 8.85
CA LEU A 177 7.61 0.79 8.32
C LEU A 177 7.42 2.30 8.32
N LYS A 178 8.32 3.03 8.96
CA LYS A 178 8.34 4.48 8.88
C LYS A 178 9.00 4.91 7.58
N ASN A 179 8.55 6.03 7.06
CA ASN A 179 8.99 6.48 5.75
C ASN A 179 10.49 6.87 5.69
N ASP A 180 11.07 7.35 6.79
CA ASP A 180 12.50 7.66 6.94
C ASP A 180 13.39 6.41 6.90
N GLU A 181 12.84 5.23 7.17
CA GLU A 181 13.53 3.95 7.09
C GLU A 181 13.69 3.44 5.65
N ILE A 182 13.01 4.07 4.65
CA ILE A 182 13.12 3.67 3.26
C ILE A 182 14.28 4.41 2.60
N PRO A 183 15.29 3.69 2.07
CA PRO A 183 16.39 4.31 1.37
C PRO A 183 15.90 4.96 0.06
N PHE A 184 15.76 6.27 0.06
CA PHE A 184 15.52 7.03 -1.16
C PHE A 184 16.87 7.20 -1.88
N LYS A 185 16.95 6.78 -3.15
CA LYS A 185 18.07 7.20 -3.99
C LYS A 185 18.02 8.72 -4.08
N SER A 186 19.04 9.40 -3.55
CA SER A 186 19.25 10.81 -3.88
C SER A 186 19.28 10.92 -5.41
N LYS A 187 18.43 11.77 -5.97
CA LYS A 187 18.53 12.14 -7.38
C LYS A 187 19.92 12.78 -7.55
N LYS A 188 20.85 12.06 -8.17
CA LYS A 188 22.04 12.68 -8.75
C LYS A 188 21.62 13.45 -9.98
#